data_085c4c2db140bd0e17ca160e89b5e2a1
#
_entry.id   085c4c2db140bd0e17ca160e89b5e2a1
#
_cell.length_a   1.000
_cell.length_b   1.000
_cell.length_c   1.000
_cell.angle_alpha   90.00
_cell.angle_beta   90.00
_cell.angle_gamma   90.00
#
_symmetry.space_group_name_H-M   'P 1'
#
loop_
_entity.id
_entity.type
_entity.pdbx_description
1 polymer ?
#
loop_
_entity_poly.entity_id
_entity_poly.type
_entity_poly.pdbx_seq_one_letter_code
_entity_poly.pdbx_strand_id
1 'polypeptide(L)'
;MILTPSLFVSGTATDIIGQAKSITWYEQGNNTPIANDTNYSIGTGVGKPLTIKANILASKNQQVYLCEVVWTDPSTGLDITSKLDIELVKVTNGTNGANGSNGANGQNAIAAYVWAPNGNIFRNSAGSLIAECDVFNGSTQQTTGVX
;
A
#
# COMPACT_ATOMS: atom_id res chain seq x y z
N MET A 1 -1.77 2.69 -9.56
CA MET A 1 -1.70 2.96 -8.12
C MET A 1 -0.24 2.99 -7.68
N ILE A 2 0.11 3.92 -6.79
CA ILE A 2 1.50 4.04 -6.35
C ILE A 2 1.55 3.94 -4.83
N LEU A 3 2.42 3.08 -4.33
CA LEU A 3 2.66 2.91 -2.90
C LEU A 3 4.03 3.52 -2.60
N THR A 4 4.05 4.48 -1.68
CA THR A 4 5.28 5.19 -1.35
C THR A 4 5.60 5.04 0.13
N PRO A 5 6.76 4.52 0.49
CA PRO A 5 7.11 4.37 1.90
C PRO A 5 7.64 5.67 2.48
N SER A 6 7.55 5.80 3.78
CA SER A 6 8.16 6.88 4.52
C SER A 6 8.85 6.29 5.75
N LEU A 7 9.87 6.96 6.24
CA LEU A 7 10.63 6.47 7.37
C LEU A 7 10.83 7.61 8.37
N PHE A 8 10.46 7.36 9.61
CA PHE A 8 10.61 8.36 10.68
C PHE A 8 11.33 7.76 11.86
N VAL A 9 12.19 8.54 12.46
CA VAL A 9 12.80 8.15 13.72
C VAL A 9 11.84 8.59 14.83
N SER A 10 11.68 7.71 15.83
CA SER A 10 10.77 8.00 16.93
C SER A 10 11.07 9.37 17.52
N GLY A 11 10.04 10.15 17.73
CA GLY A 11 10.18 11.49 18.30
C GLY A 11 10.44 12.58 17.28
N THR A 12 10.50 12.26 16.00
CA THR A 12 10.71 13.26 14.97
C THR A 12 9.57 13.23 13.97
N ALA A 13 9.43 14.33 13.23
CA ALA A 13 8.41 14.43 12.20
C ALA A 13 9.01 14.52 10.80
N THR A 14 10.30 14.28 10.69
CA THR A 14 10.98 14.40 9.40
C THR A 14 11.05 13.04 8.73
N ASP A 15 10.61 12.97 7.49
CA ASP A 15 10.67 11.74 6.71
C ASP A 15 12.10 11.57 6.22
N ILE A 16 12.75 10.53 6.66
CA ILE A 16 14.13 10.26 6.28
C ILE A 16 14.25 9.06 5.35
N ILE A 17 13.19 8.76 4.61
CA ILE A 17 13.23 7.60 3.69
C ILE A 17 14.36 7.74 2.68
N GLY A 18 14.76 8.96 2.36
CA GLY A 18 15.88 9.15 1.45
C GLY A 18 17.21 8.67 1.99
N GLN A 19 17.31 8.40 3.29
CA GLN A 19 18.52 7.86 3.90
C GLN A 19 18.50 6.35 4.00
N ALA A 20 17.47 5.69 3.47
CA ALA A 20 17.40 4.23 3.55
C ALA A 20 18.54 3.62 2.78
N LYS A 21 19.14 2.59 3.39
CA LYS A 21 20.18 1.82 2.75
C LYS A 21 19.62 0.98 1.62
N SER A 22 18.41 0.42 1.82
CA SER A 22 17.73 -0.33 0.78
C SER A 22 16.23 -0.32 1.03
N ILE A 23 15.48 -0.41 -0.05
CA ILE A 23 14.03 -0.52 -0.02
C ILE A 23 13.67 -1.63 -0.99
N THR A 24 12.97 -2.65 -0.51
CA THR A 24 12.66 -3.82 -1.31
C THR A 24 11.19 -4.16 -1.15
N TRP A 25 10.53 -4.44 -2.26
CA TRP A 25 9.11 -4.77 -2.27
C TRP A 25 8.92 -6.25 -2.58
N TYR A 26 7.93 -6.86 -1.93
CA TYR A 26 7.57 -8.26 -2.15
C TYR A 26 6.06 -8.41 -2.22
N GLU A 27 5.61 -9.42 -2.94
CA GLU A 27 4.26 -9.93 -2.75
C GLU A 27 4.30 -10.87 -1.54
N GLN A 28 3.28 -10.83 -0.71
CA GLN A 28 3.25 -11.69 0.46
C GLN A 28 3.37 -13.16 0.04
N GLY A 29 4.19 -13.87 0.75
CA GLY A 29 4.40 -15.29 0.47
C GLY A 29 5.41 -15.56 -0.63
N ASN A 30 5.95 -14.54 -1.25
CA ASN A 30 6.92 -14.71 -2.31
C ASN A 30 8.25 -14.11 -1.84
N ASN A 31 9.28 -14.93 -1.83
CA ASN A 31 10.59 -14.46 -1.36
C ASN A 31 11.40 -13.76 -2.44
N THR A 32 10.88 -13.71 -3.65
CA THR A 32 11.57 -13.02 -4.74
C THR A 32 11.11 -11.57 -4.77
N PRO A 33 12.02 -10.60 -4.73
CA PRO A 33 11.62 -9.21 -4.77
C PRO A 33 10.85 -8.88 -6.05
N ILE A 34 9.90 -7.96 -5.91
CA ILE A 34 9.19 -7.44 -7.06
C ILE A 34 10.18 -6.69 -7.94
N ALA A 35 10.09 -6.92 -9.24
CA ALA A 35 10.91 -6.25 -10.22
C ALA A 35 10.01 -5.61 -11.27
N ASN A 36 10.60 -4.78 -12.10
CA ASN A 36 9.85 -4.15 -13.17
C ASN A 36 9.34 -5.20 -14.14
N ASP A 37 8.04 -5.18 -14.42
CA ASP A 37 7.46 -6.10 -15.39
C ASP A 37 6.14 -5.51 -15.90
N THR A 38 5.24 -6.34 -16.42
CA THR A 38 3.97 -5.84 -16.94
C THR A 38 3.05 -5.36 -15.84
N ASN A 39 3.20 -5.89 -14.64
CA ASN A 39 2.32 -5.57 -13.54
C ASN A 39 2.87 -4.49 -12.61
N TYR A 40 4.18 -4.38 -12.53
CA TYR A 40 4.82 -3.54 -11.52
C TYR A 40 5.95 -2.72 -12.09
N SER A 41 6.21 -1.60 -11.45
CA SER A 41 7.41 -0.85 -11.71
C SER A 41 7.89 -0.23 -10.40
N ILE A 42 9.20 -0.28 -10.17
CA ILE A 42 9.82 0.30 -8.99
C ILE A 42 10.44 1.62 -9.41
N GLY A 43 10.08 2.68 -8.72
CA GLY A 43 10.66 3.98 -9.02
C GLY A 43 12.14 4.03 -8.67
N THR A 44 12.87 4.85 -9.39
CA THR A 44 14.30 5.02 -9.12
C THR A 44 14.58 6.20 -8.21
N GLY A 45 13.57 6.97 -7.87
CA GLY A 45 13.76 8.13 -7.01
C GLY A 45 13.72 7.76 -5.54
N VAL A 46 13.66 8.79 -4.72
CA VAL A 46 13.64 8.63 -3.29
C VAL A 46 12.44 7.79 -2.88
N GLY A 47 12.68 6.83 -1.99
CA GLY A 47 11.62 5.96 -1.49
C GLY A 47 11.32 4.78 -2.37
N LYS A 48 11.84 4.76 -3.58
CA LYS A 48 11.62 3.66 -4.51
C LYS A 48 10.17 3.19 -4.50
N PRO A 49 9.25 4.06 -4.86
CA PRO A 49 7.83 3.70 -4.79
C PRO A 49 7.48 2.56 -5.72
N LEU A 50 6.51 1.77 -5.30
CA LEU A 50 6.00 0.66 -6.11
C LEU A 50 4.78 1.13 -6.88
N THR A 51 4.85 1.07 -8.20
CA THR A 51 3.70 1.35 -9.04
C THR A 51 3.06 0.04 -9.44
N ILE A 52 1.78 -0.09 -9.16
CA ILE A 52 0.99 -1.25 -9.56
C ILE A 52 0.26 -0.84 -10.82
N LYS A 53 0.63 -1.45 -11.94
CA LYS A 53 0.16 -1.04 -13.25
C LYS A 53 -1.05 -1.81 -13.71
N ALA A 54 -1.22 -3.03 -13.21
CA ALA A 54 -2.28 -3.91 -13.68
C ALA A 54 -3.42 -3.97 -12.69
N ASN A 55 -4.56 -4.42 -13.14
CA ASN A 55 -5.68 -4.66 -12.23
C ASN A 55 -5.44 -6.01 -11.56
N ILE A 56 -4.62 -6.00 -10.53
CA ILE A 56 -4.21 -7.24 -9.88
C ILE A 56 -5.36 -7.90 -9.12
N LEU A 57 -6.44 -7.16 -8.86
CA LEU A 57 -7.59 -7.73 -8.17
C LEU A 57 -8.65 -8.24 -9.13
N ALA A 58 -8.36 -8.30 -10.43
CA ALA A 58 -9.35 -8.83 -11.37
C ALA A 58 -9.68 -10.28 -11.06
N SER A 59 -8.67 -11.06 -10.72
CA SER A 59 -8.84 -12.49 -10.50
C SER A 59 -8.66 -12.94 -9.07
N LYS A 60 -8.53 -12.01 -8.13
CA LYS A 60 -8.35 -12.38 -6.73
C LYS A 60 -9.05 -11.33 -5.87
N ASN A 61 -9.26 -11.65 -4.61
CA ASN A 61 -9.99 -10.77 -3.73
C ASN A 61 -9.09 -9.90 -2.87
N GLN A 62 -7.83 -10.24 -2.79
CA GLN A 62 -6.90 -9.41 -2.02
C GLN A 62 -5.47 -9.67 -2.48
N GLN A 63 -4.61 -8.74 -2.20
CA GLN A 63 -3.18 -8.86 -2.42
C GLN A 63 -2.48 -8.09 -1.33
N VAL A 64 -1.50 -8.72 -0.70
CA VAL A 64 -0.71 -8.06 0.34
C VAL A 64 0.69 -7.85 -0.21
N TYR A 65 1.21 -6.65 -0.02
CA TYR A 65 2.57 -6.30 -0.37
C TYR A 65 3.37 -6.05 0.87
N LEU A 66 4.63 -6.41 0.81
CA LEU A 66 5.55 -6.21 1.91
C LEU A 66 6.63 -5.23 1.44
N CYS A 67 6.86 -4.21 2.21
CA CYS A 67 7.94 -3.26 1.95
C CYS A 67 8.98 -3.42 3.05
N GLU A 68 10.20 -3.73 2.67
CA GLU A 68 11.29 -3.89 3.63
C GLU A 68 12.25 -2.74 3.46
N VAL A 69 12.47 -1.98 4.51
CA VAL A 69 13.37 -0.84 4.51
C VAL A 69 14.52 -1.12 5.46
N VAL A 70 15.74 -0.96 4.99
CA VAL A 70 16.91 -1.09 5.84
C VAL A 70 17.54 0.30 5.95
N TRP A 71 17.86 0.69 7.17
CA TRP A 71 18.42 2.00 7.46
C TRP A 71 19.55 1.82 8.47
N THR A 72 20.67 2.48 8.21
CA THR A 72 21.77 2.42 9.14
C THR A 72 21.63 3.55 10.15
N ASP A 73 21.51 3.19 11.41
CA ASP A 73 21.39 4.18 12.48
C ASP A 73 22.73 4.88 12.66
N PRO A 74 22.83 6.18 12.40
CA PRO A 74 24.11 6.84 12.50
C PRO A 74 24.65 6.91 13.93
N SER A 75 23.80 6.76 14.93
CA SER A 75 24.27 6.82 16.31
C SER A 75 24.92 5.52 16.75
N THR A 76 24.59 4.40 16.13
CA THR A 76 25.16 3.11 16.52
C THR A 76 25.94 2.45 15.40
N GLY A 77 25.72 2.87 14.15
CA GLY A 77 26.33 2.21 13.02
C GLY A 77 25.68 0.89 12.64
N LEU A 78 24.56 0.55 13.27
CA LEU A 78 23.92 -0.73 13.02
C LEU A 78 22.77 -0.57 12.05
N ASP A 79 22.56 -1.60 11.26
CA ASP A 79 21.43 -1.63 10.33
C ASP A 79 20.16 -2.00 11.07
N ILE A 80 19.11 -1.25 10.80
CA ILE A 80 17.78 -1.53 11.36
C ILE A 80 16.89 -1.84 10.19
N THR A 81 16.19 -2.98 10.26
CA THR A 81 15.28 -3.42 9.21
C THR A 81 13.84 -3.25 9.69
N SER A 82 13.04 -2.57 8.90
CA SER A 82 11.62 -2.40 9.19
C SER A 82 10.82 -2.99 8.05
N LYS A 83 9.74 -3.64 8.38
CA LYS A 83 8.86 -4.26 7.39
C LYS A 83 7.45 -3.76 7.57
N LEU A 84 6.77 -3.57 6.47
CA LEU A 84 5.42 -3.04 6.47
C LEU A 84 4.58 -3.85 5.52
N ASP A 85 3.40 -4.26 5.98
CA ASP A 85 2.44 -4.94 5.11
C ASP A 85 1.39 -3.94 4.66
N ILE A 86 1.06 -3.97 3.37
CA ILE A 86 -0.01 -3.16 2.81
C ILE A 86 -0.95 -4.10 2.11
N GLU A 87 -2.22 -4.08 2.49
CA GLU A 87 -3.21 -4.98 1.92
C GLU A 87 -4.17 -4.22 1.02
N LEU A 88 -4.35 -4.74 -0.19
CA LEU A 88 -5.37 -4.29 -1.11
C LEU A 88 -6.49 -5.30 -1.09
N VAL A 89 -7.72 -4.84 -0.91
CA VAL A 89 -8.88 -5.70 -0.83
C VAL A 89 -9.88 -5.29 -1.89
N LYS A 90 -10.38 -6.26 -2.62
CA LYS A 90 -11.41 -6.03 -3.61
C LYS A 90 -12.76 -6.01 -2.90
N VAL A 91 -13.47 -4.91 -3.07
CA VAL A 91 -14.80 -4.78 -2.48
C VAL A 91 -15.78 -4.73 -3.63
N THR A 92 -16.75 -5.62 -3.61
CA THR A 92 -17.78 -5.64 -4.65
C THR A 92 -19.10 -5.23 -4.03
N ASN A 93 -19.91 -4.61 -4.82
CA ASN A 93 -21.24 -4.27 -4.35
C ASN A 93 -22.01 -5.53 -4.03
N GLY A 94 -22.76 -5.47 -2.96
CA GLY A 94 -23.62 -6.58 -2.63
C GLY A 94 -24.65 -6.80 -3.74
N THR A 95 -25.13 -8.02 -3.84
CA THR A 95 -26.18 -8.29 -4.78
C THR A 95 -27.40 -7.50 -4.40
N ASN A 96 -28.08 -7.00 -5.37
CA ASN A 96 -29.33 -6.33 -5.09
C ASN A 96 -30.26 -7.28 -4.42
N GLY A 97 -31.07 -6.74 -3.57
CA GLY A 97 -32.03 -7.55 -2.87
C GLY A 97 -32.89 -8.27 -3.84
N ALA A 98 -33.50 -9.28 -3.34
CA ALA A 98 -34.17 -10.23 -4.17
C ALA A 98 -35.19 -9.63 -5.09
N ASN A 99 -35.65 -8.53 -4.92
CA ASN A 99 -36.58 -7.98 -5.73
C ASN A 99 -36.16 -6.87 -6.50
N GLY A 100 -34.98 -6.83 -6.76
CA GLY A 100 -34.55 -5.79 -7.52
C GLY A 100 -35.21 -5.88 -8.83
N SER A 101 -36.17 -5.17 -9.01
CA SER A 101 -36.68 -5.11 -10.29
C SER A 101 -35.61 -4.54 -11.15
N ASN A 102 -35.44 -4.97 -12.23
CA ASN A 102 -34.64 -4.41 -13.20
C ASN A 102 -33.40 -3.86 -12.67
N GLY A 103 -32.65 -4.69 -12.21
CA GLY A 103 -31.47 -4.34 -11.60
C GLY A 103 -30.70 -3.35 -12.34
N ALA A 104 -30.19 -2.50 -11.63
CA ALA A 104 -29.26 -1.58 -12.17
C ALA A 104 -28.22 -2.37 -12.89
N ASN A 105 -27.81 -1.85 -13.96
CA ASN A 105 -26.78 -2.45 -14.71
C ASN A 105 -25.58 -2.72 -13.88
N GLY A 106 -24.94 -3.73 -14.24
CA GLY A 106 -23.84 -4.26 -13.52
C GLY A 106 -22.98 -3.22 -12.93
N GLN A 107 -22.76 -3.37 -11.65
CA GLN A 107 -22.02 -2.39 -10.95
C GLN A 107 -20.55 -2.66 -11.04
N ASN A 108 -19.81 -1.61 -11.07
CA ASN A 108 -18.38 -1.75 -11.12
C ASN A 108 -17.87 -2.32 -9.82
N ALA A 109 -16.82 -3.07 -9.92
CA ALA A 109 -16.17 -3.54 -8.71
C ALA A 109 -15.66 -2.35 -7.92
N ILE A 110 -15.76 -2.44 -6.61
CA ILE A 110 -15.27 -1.40 -5.72
C ILE A 110 -13.98 -1.91 -5.10
N ALA A 111 -12.94 -1.11 -5.21
CA ALA A 111 -11.66 -1.45 -4.62
C ALA A 111 -11.37 -0.48 -3.50
N ALA A 112 -11.01 -1.01 -2.36
CA ALA A 112 -10.63 -0.19 -1.21
C ALA A 112 -9.13 -0.38 -0.98
N TYR A 113 -8.43 0.73 -0.86
CA TYR A 113 -6.99 0.73 -0.65
C TYR A 113 -6.69 1.44 0.65
N VAL A 114 -5.89 0.81 1.49
CA VAL A 114 -5.49 1.40 2.76
C VAL A 114 -3.99 1.60 2.74
N TRP A 115 -3.56 2.80 3.08
CA TRP A 115 -2.14 3.08 3.13
C TRP A 115 -1.88 4.13 4.21
N ALA A 116 -0.62 4.31 4.55
CA ALA A 116 -0.22 5.28 5.54
C ALA A 116 0.50 6.42 4.83
N PRO A 117 -0.20 7.51 4.54
CA PRO A 117 0.40 8.58 3.74
C PRO A 117 1.56 9.27 4.43
N ASN A 118 1.59 9.23 5.74
CA ASN A 118 2.66 9.89 6.49
C ASN A 118 3.72 8.94 6.99
N GLY A 119 3.66 7.68 6.55
CA GLY A 119 4.67 6.72 6.94
C GLY A 119 4.17 5.76 7.98
N ASN A 120 4.68 4.57 7.91
CA ASN A 120 4.23 3.49 8.80
C ASN A 120 5.40 2.62 9.22
N ILE A 121 6.60 3.16 9.19
CA ILE A 121 7.79 2.44 9.61
C ILE A 121 8.37 3.21 10.80
N PHE A 122 8.55 2.53 11.91
CA PHE A 122 8.97 3.16 13.15
C PHE A 122 10.21 2.48 13.70
N ARG A 123 11.07 3.27 14.30
CA ARG A 123 12.20 2.72 15.01
C ARG A 123 11.76 2.45 16.46
N ASN A 124 12.20 1.33 16.99
CA ASN A 124 11.95 0.97 18.40
C ASN A 124 10.49 0.84 18.74
N SER A 125 9.70 0.51 17.76
CA SER A 125 8.27 0.23 17.98
C SER A 125 7.51 1.40 18.58
N ALA A 126 8.00 2.60 18.43
CA ALA A 126 7.33 3.77 18.98
C ALA A 126 6.83 4.63 17.83
N GLY A 127 5.69 5.26 18.06
CA GLY A 127 5.16 6.16 17.05
C GLY A 127 3.67 5.98 16.89
N SER A 128 3.11 6.70 15.96
CA SER A 128 1.70 6.58 15.62
C SER A 128 1.57 6.39 14.12
N LEU A 129 0.50 5.72 13.75
CA LEU A 129 0.24 5.42 12.35
C LEU A 129 -1.02 6.13 11.92
N ILE A 130 -0.95 6.80 10.78
CA ILE A 130 -2.13 7.35 10.14
C ILE A 130 -2.32 6.61 8.84
N ALA A 131 -3.45 5.96 8.70
CA ALA A 131 -3.78 5.24 7.49
C ALA A 131 -4.97 5.90 6.83
N GLU A 132 -4.95 5.96 5.52
CA GLU A 132 -6.08 6.46 4.77
C GLU A 132 -6.65 5.35 3.93
N CYS A 133 -7.95 5.43 3.70
CA CYS A 133 -8.64 4.47 2.88
C CYS A 133 -9.32 5.21 1.74
N ASP A 134 -8.95 4.84 0.52
CA ASP A 134 -9.65 5.35 -0.66
C ASP A 134 -10.51 4.25 -1.22
N VAL A 135 -11.75 4.59 -1.51
CA VAL A 135 -12.69 3.66 -2.09
C VAL A 135 -13.06 4.14 -3.48
N PHE A 136 -12.96 3.25 -4.44
CA PHE A 136 -13.26 3.58 -5.82
C PHE A 136 -14.39 2.72 -6.35
N ASN A 137 -15.28 3.35 -7.10
CA ASN A 137 -16.32 2.65 -7.82
C ASN A 137 -15.97 2.84 -9.31
N GLY A 138 -15.41 1.82 -9.88
CA GLY A 138 -14.81 1.97 -11.19
C GLY A 138 -13.59 2.86 -11.10
N SER A 139 -13.57 3.93 -11.85
CA SER A 139 -12.45 4.86 -11.79
C SER A 139 -12.73 6.09 -10.93
N THR A 140 -13.90 6.14 -10.29
CA THR A 140 -14.31 7.31 -9.53
C THR A 140 -14.09 7.09 -8.05
N GLN A 141 -13.33 7.96 -7.43
CA GLN A 141 -13.12 7.88 -5.99
C GLN A 141 -14.39 8.29 -5.26
N GLN A 142 -14.78 7.51 -4.29
CA GLN A 142 -15.98 7.77 -3.52
C GLN A 142 -15.59 8.56 -2.28
N THR A 143 -16.19 9.73 -2.12
CA THR A 143 -15.88 10.59 -0.97
C THR A 143 -17.03 10.71 0.00
N THR A 144 -18.18 10.15 -0.33
CA THR A 144 -19.32 10.17 0.57
C THR A 144 -19.90 8.77 0.63
N GLY A 145 -20.57 8.48 1.71
CA GLY A 145 -21.18 7.19 1.88
C GLY A 145 -20.22 6.08 2.22
N VAL A 146 -19.02 6.46 2.42
CA VAL A 146 -18.04 5.47 2.86
C VAL A 146 -17.71 5.72 4.30
N UNK A 147 -17.84 4.77 5.08
CA UNK A 147 -17.75 5.15 6.35
C UNK A 147 -17.22 4.60 7.17
#